data_167fd925b278c02d9c00ba3d2ae6b501
#
_entry.id   167fd925b278c02d9c00ba3d2ae6b501
#
_cell.length_a   1.000
_cell.length_b   1.000
_cell.length_c   1.000
_cell.angle_alpha   90.00
_cell.angle_beta   90.00
_cell.angle_gamma   90.00
#
_symmetry.space_group_name_H-M   'P 1'
#
loop_
_entity.id
_entity.type
_entity.pdbx_description
1 polymer ?
#
loop_
_entity_poly.entity_id
_entity_poly.type
_entity_poly.pdbx_seq_one_letter_code
_entity_poly.pdbx_strand_id
1 'polypeptide(L)'
;MSEKFNPDNLEKLNNPERLNLIDLRELLKILDLKDDPKIADVGAGTGLFSRAFLEKLPNCTLYALDISDEFLNYMDINLQEYYGDRLKIGKMQETHIPLKDNSIDLIVMINLHHELLSPKELLKDAYRVLKEEGKIFIADWKEGMHKGALSKDSIISDMKEAAFSPIEEVLLSNELICLIGER
;
A
#
# COMPACT_ATOMS: atom_id res chain seq x y z
N MET A 1 5.89 -16.82 -16.13
CA MET A 1 6.53 -15.48 -16.10
C MET A 1 5.39 -14.49 -15.97
N SER A 2 5.22 -13.91 -14.79
CA SER A 2 4.22 -12.86 -14.57
C SER A 2 4.52 -11.73 -15.56
N GLU A 3 3.50 -11.16 -16.16
CA GLU A 3 3.62 -9.88 -16.88
C GLU A 3 4.01 -8.79 -15.87
N LYS A 4 5.24 -8.87 -15.38
CA LYS A 4 5.82 -7.85 -14.53
C LYS A 4 6.00 -6.64 -15.42
N PHE A 5 5.14 -5.66 -15.16
CA PHE A 5 5.24 -4.30 -15.66
C PHE A 5 5.39 -4.13 -17.19
N ASN A 6 4.37 -3.55 -17.82
CA ASN A 6 4.45 -2.97 -19.15
C ASN A 6 4.48 -1.42 -18.99
N PRO A 7 5.50 -0.72 -19.54
CA PRO A 7 5.55 0.75 -19.55
C PRO A 7 4.31 1.42 -20.16
N ASP A 8 3.62 0.73 -21.06
CA ASP A 8 2.32 1.17 -21.62
C ASP A 8 1.22 1.32 -20.55
N ASN A 9 1.45 0.78 -19.35
CA ASN A 9 0.56 0.94 -18.20
C ASN A 9 0.83 2.20 -17.36
N LEU A 10 1.91 2.96 -17.59
CA LEU A 10 2.21 4.18 -16.82
C LEU A 10 1.06 5.17 -16.82
N GLU A 11 0.51 5.48 -18.00
CA GLU A 11 -0.65 6.38 -18.10
C GLU A 11 -1.86 5.84 -17.35
N LYS A 12 -2.11 4.53 -17.46
CA LYS A 12 -3.22 3.86 -16.80
C LYS A 12 -3.06 3.86 -15.27
N LEU A 13 -1.86 3.58 -14.78
CA LEU A 13 -1.55 3.56 -13.35
C LEU A 13 -1.54 4.95 -12.73
N ASN A 14 -1.18 5.98 -13.51
CA ASN A 14 -1.16 7.37 -13.06
C ASN A 14 -2.45 8.14 -13.36
N ASN A 15 -3.51 7.45 -13.82
CA ASN A 15 -4.80 8.10 -14.04
C ASN A 15 -5.39 8.58 -12.70
N PRO A 16 -5.65 9.91 -12.53
CA PRO A 16 -6.21 10.45 -11.29
C PRO A 16 -7.57 9.85 -10.90
N GLU A 17 -8.33 9.31 -11.86
CA GLU A 17 -9.62 8.65 -11.59
C GLU A 17 -9.46 7.45 -10.65
N ARG A 18 -8.29 6.83 -10.59
CA ARG A 18 -8.01 5.74 -9.63
C ARG A 18 -8.12 6.19 -8.17
N LEU A 19 -7.94 7.46 -7.88
CA LEU A 19 -8.16 7.99 -6.54
C LEU A 19 -9.63 7.92 -6.11
N ASN A 20 -10.56 7.83 -7.06
CA ASN A 20 -11.99 7.67 -6.79
C ASN A 20 -12.35 6.21 -6.42
N LEU A 21 -11.42 5.26 -6.60
CA LEU A 21 -11.64 3.86 -6.19
C LEU A 21 -11.74 3.71 -4.68
N ILE A 22 -11.16 4.62 -3.89
CA ILE A 22 -11.12 4.55 -2.42
C ILE A 22 -11.51 5.91 -1.85
N ASP A 23 -12.48 5.93 -0.94
CA ASP A 23 -12.73 7.14 -0.13
C ASP A 23 -11.60 7.33 0.90
N LEU A 24 -10.53 8.01 0.45
CA LEU A 24 -9.36 8.28 1.30
C LEU A 24 -9.69 9.18 2.50
N ARG A 25 -10.73 10.03 2.41
CA ARG A 25 -11.12 10.88 3.54
C ARG A 25 -11.72 10.02 4.65
N GLU A 26 -12.59 9.11 4.28
CA GLU A 26 -13.21 8.19 5.24
C GLU A 26 -12.19 7.19 5.78
N LEU A 27 -11.31 6.66 4.92
CA LEU A 27 -10.19 5.81 5.36
C LEU A 27 -9.36 6.47 6.47
N LEU A 28 -8.94 7.72 6.28
CA LEU A 28 -8.12 8.43 7.26
C LEU A 28 -8.83 8.65 8.59
N LYS A 29 -10.16 8.84 8.59
CA LYS A 29 -10.94 8.90 9.84
C LYS A 29 -10.98 7.55 10.56
N ILE A 30 -11.18 6.45 9.83
CA ILE A 30 -11.22 5.09 10.39
C ILE A 30 -9.85 4.71 10.97
N LEU A 31 -8.78 5.06 10.26
CA LEU A 31 -7.42 4.75 10.70
C LEU A 31 -7.02 5.49 11.97
N ASP A 32 -7.57 6.69 12.23
CA ASP A 32 -7.31 7.52 13.41
C ASP A 32 -5.82 7.60 13.77
N LEU A 33 -5.03 7.99 12.76
CA LEU A 33 -3.57 8.04 12.89
C LEU A 33 -3.13 9.14 13.85
N LYS A 34 -2.10 8.87 14.66
CA LYS A 34 -1.44 9.87 15.51
C LYS A 34 -0.85 11.00 14.65
N ASP A 35 -0.53 12.12 15.31
CA ASP A 35 0.23 13.21 14.67
C ASP A 35 1.59 12.69 14.17
N ASP A 36 2.05 13.20 13.02
CA ASP A 36 3.31 12.84 12.38
C ASP A 36 3.48 11.33 12.05
N PRO A 37 2.49 10.65 11.43
CA PRO A 37 2.56 9.22 11.19
C PRO A 37 3.64 8.87 10.16
N LYS A 38 4.29 7.72 10.35
CA LYS A 38 5.16 7.11 9.35
C LYS A 38 4.38 6.08 8.57
N ILE A 39 4.29 6.30 7.27
CA ILE A 39 3.50 5.48 6.35
C ILE A 39 4.44 4.78 5.38
N ALA A 40 4.22 3.50 5.12
CA ALA A 40 4.88 2.79 4.02
C ALA A 40 3.82 2.43 2.96
N ASP A 41 3.99 2.95 1.76
CA ASP A 41 3.23 2.56 0.56
C ASP A 41 4.04 1.47 -0.15
N VAL A 42 3.57 0.22 0.00
CA VAL A 42 4.26 -0.99 -0.48
C VAL A 42 3.68 -1.39 -1.83
N GLY A 43 4.52 -1.41 -2.86
CA GLY A 43 4.08 -1.52 -4.26
C GLY A 43 3.49 -0.20 -4.75
N ALA A 44 4.18 0.91 -4.45
CA ALA A 44 3.68 2.27 -4.70
C ALA A 44 3.44 2.59 -6.20
N GLY A 45 4.04 1.81 -7.11
CA GLY A 45 3.90 2.02 -8.55
C GLY A 45 4.33 3.44 -8.97
N THR A 46 3.42 4.18 -9.59
CA THR A 46 3.67 5.59 -10.01
C THR A 46 3.67 6.58 -8.84
N GLY A 47 3.36 6.14 -7.62
CA GLY A 47 3.25 7.02 -6.46
C GLY A 47 1.95 7.83 -6.41
N LEU A 48 0.93 7.46 -7.17
CA LEU A 48 -0.35 8.17 -7.21
C LEU A 48 -1.01 8.24 -5.82
N PHE A 49 -1.10 7.11 -5.12
CA PHE A 49 -1.64 7.06 -3.76
C PHE A 49 -0.67 7.65 -2.74
N SER A 50 0.64 7.44 -2.90
CA SER A 50 1.67 8.10 -2.08
C SER A 50 1.48 9.62 -2.06
N ARG A 51 1.32 10.23 -3.24
CA ARG A 51 1.02 11.66 -3.38
C ARG A 51 -0.26 12.05 -2.66
N ALA A 52 -1.34 11.29 -2.84
CA ALA A 52 -2.63 11.59 -2.21
C ALA A 52 -2.57 11.54 -0.67
N PHE A 53 -1.80 10.62 -0.09
CA PHE A 53 -1.53 10.60 1.35
C PHE A 53 -0.71 11.81 1.80
N LEU A 54 0.35 12.18 1.08
CA LEU A 54 1.19 13.35 1.37
C LEU A 54 0.40 14.67 1.34
N GLU A 55 -0.55 14.80 0.41
CA GLU A 55 -1.43 15.97 0.31
C GLU A 55 -2.45 16.06 1.47
N LYS A 56 -2.96 14.91 1.92
CA LYS A 56 -3.98 14.85 2.99
C LYS A 56 -3.39 14.88 4.40
N LEU A 57 -2.14 14.45 4.57
CA LEU A 57 -1.43 14.34 5.84
C LEU A 57 -0.15 15.18 5.78
N PRO A 58 -0.22 16.49 6.03
CA PRO A 58 0.91 17.41 5.83
C PRO A 58 2.13 17.10 6.71
N ASN A 59 1.94 16.41 7.84
CA ASN A 59 3.01 16.09 8.78
C ASN A 59 3.52 14.65 8.65
N CYS A 60 2.99 13.82 7.74
CA CYS A 60 3.44 12.44 7.63
C CYS A 60 4.84 12.33 7.01
N THR A 61 5.57 11.27 7.40
CA THR A 61 6.71 10.76 6.65
C THR A 61 6.25 9.54 5.87
N LEU A 62 6.38 9.55 4.54
CA LEU A 62 5.96 8.46 3.67
C LEU A 62 7.16 7.80 3.00
N TYR A 63 7.18 6.48 3.06
CA TYR A 63 8.12 5.61 2.36
C TYR A 63 7.39 4.98 1.18
N ALA A 64 7.66 5.45 -0.05
CA ALA A 64 7.13 4.89 -1.28
C ALA A 64 8.09 3.80 -1.77
N LEU A 65 7.65 2.54 -1.73
CA LEU A 65 8.49 1.38 -1.97
C LEU A 65 7.98 0.58 -3.16
N ASP A 66 8.89 0.24 -4.08
CA ASP A 66 8.54 -0.59 -5.24
C ASP A 66 9.71 -1.50 -5.62
N ILE A 67 9.42 -2.56 -6.39
CA ILE A 67 10.43 -3.48 -6.95
C ILE A 67 10.95 -3.01 -8.31
N SER A 68 10.21 -2.14 -9.03
CA SER A 68 10.51 -1.67 -10.38
C SER A 68 11.37 -0.42 -10.35
N ASP A 69 12.54 -0.48 -11.00
CA ASP A 69 13.41 0.68 -11.17
C ASP A 69 12.73 1.79 -12.00
N GLU A 70 11.86 1.41 -12.95
CA GLU A 70 11.11 2.36 -13.77
C GLU A 70 10.12 3.17 -12.93
N PHE A 71 9.40 2.52 -12.01
CA PHE A 71 8.49 3.24 -11.09
C PHE A 71 9.25 4.11 -10.10
N LEU A 72 10.35 3.61 -9.56
CA LEU A 72 11.20 4.41 -8.68
C LEU A 72 11.71 5.67 -9.38
N ASN A 73 12.20 5.54 -10.61
CA ASN A 73 12.62 6.69 -11.42
C ASN A 73 11.46 7.64 -11.74
N TYR A 74 10.27 7.09 -12.03
CA TYR A 74 9.08 7.91 -12.28
C TYR A 74 8.72 8.73 -11.05
N MET A 75 8.65 8.11 -9.87
CA MET A 75 8.37 8.80 -8.61
C MET A 75 9.45 9.84 -8.29
N ASP A 76 10.72 9.51 -8.52
CA ASP A 76 11.86 10.41 -8.29
C ASP A 76 11.73 11.71 -9.09
N ILE A 77 11.23 11.64 -10.32
CA ILE A 77 11.03 12.82 -11.17
C ILE A 77 9.74 13.58 -10.79
N ASN A 78 8.64 12.88 -10.50
CA ASN A 78 7.32 13.49 -10.44
C ASN A 78 6.87 13.89 -9.03
N LEU A 79 7.58 13.44 -7.98
CA LEU A 79 7.23 13.73 -6.59
C LEU A 79 8.31 14.56 -5.85
N GLN A 80 9.18 15.24 -6.58
CA GLN A 80 10.30 16.04 -6.02
C GLN A 80 9.85 17.10 -5.03
N GLU A 81 8.65 17.66 -5.20
CA GLU A 81 8.08 18.68 -4.31
C GLU A 81 7.88 18.18 -2.86
N TYR A 82 7.83 16.85 -2.65
CA TYR A 82 7.66 16.23 -1.33
C TYR A 82 8.97 15.73 -0.71
N TYR A 83 10.11 15.87 -1.40
CA TYR A 83 11.40 15.41 -0.89
C TYR A 83 11.85 16.14 0.39
N GLY A 84 12.87 15.57 1.01
CA GLY A 84 13.37 15.98 2.31
C GLY A 84 12.87 15.05 3.41
N ASP A 85 12.19 15.60 4.40
CA ASP A 85 11.75 14.80 5.55
C ASP A 85 10.44 14.03 5.31
N ARG A 86 9.67 14.42 4.28
CA ARG A 86 8.32 13.90 4.07
C ARG A 86 8.23 12.69 3.16
N LEU A 87 9.03 12.60 2.09
CA LEU A 87 9.00 11.49 1.14
C LEU A 87 10.37 10.81 1.03
N LYS A 88 10.36 9.50 1.13
CA LYS A 88 11.52 8.64 0.90
C LYS A 88 11.13 7.54 -0.08
N ILE A 89 11.77 7.55 -1.26
CA ILE A 89 11.58 6.53 -2.29
C ILE A 89 12.64 5.45 -2.11
N GLY A 90 12.24 4.19 -2.18
CA GLY A 90 13.17 3.08 -1.96
C GLY A 90 12.82 1.82 -2.71
N LYS A 91 13.87 1.10 -3.14
CA LYS A 91 13.72 -0.21 -3.76
C LYS A 91 13.49 -1.27 -2.70
N MET A 92 12.47 -2.10 -2.89
CA MET A 92 12.20 -3.27 -2.07
C MET A 92 12.44 -4.56 -2.83
N GLN A 93 12.48 -5.68 -2.12
CA GLN A 93 12.39 -7.01 -2.71
C GLN A 93 10.96 -7.52 -2.59
N GLU A 94 10.61 -8.56 -3.34
CA GLU A 94 9.26 -9.09 -3.39
C GLU A 94 8.67 -9.44 -2.01
N THR A 95 9.51 -9.93 -1.11
CA THR A 95 9.11 -10.38 0.23
C THR A 95 9.79 -9.62 1.37
N HIS A 96 10.53 -8.53 1.04
CA HIS A 96 11.28 -7.79 2.06
C HIS A 96 11.12 -6.28 1.91
N ILE A 97 10.63 -5.66 2.97
CA ILE A 97 10.48 -4.21 3.13
C ILE A 97 11.76 -3.68 3.81
N PRO A 98 12.56 -2.82 3.15
CA PRO A 98 13.87 -2.36 3.65
C PRO A 98 13.72 -1.28 4.72
N LEU A 99 12.87 -1.51 5.69
CA LEU A 99 12.63 -0.64 6.83
C LEU A 99 12.93 -1.37 8.14
N LYS A 100 13.22 -0.59 9.19
CA LYS A 100 13.52 -1.13 10.52
C LYS A 100 12.28 -1.76 11.15
N ASP A 101 12.48 -2.76 11.99
CA ASP A 101 11.44 -3.33 12.84
C ASP A 101 10.78 -2.24 13.69
N ASN A 102 9.49 -2.39 13.96
CA ASN A 102 8.72 -1.49 14.83
C ASN A 102 8.89 0.01 14.49
N SER A 103 8.86 0.37 13.21
CA SER A 103 9.17 1.74 12.78
C SER A 103 8.04 2.46 12.05
N ILE A 104 7.02 1.74 11.59
CA ILE A 104 5.94 2.23 10.73
C ILE A 104 4.60 2.20 11.47
N ASP A 105 3.82 3.28 11.34
CA ASP A 105 2.49 3.38 11.95
C ASP A 105 1.40 2.80 11.04
N LEU A 106 1.55 2.97 9.72
CA LEU A 106 0.63 2.47 8.70
C LEU A 106 1.37 1.88 7.51
N ILE A 107 1.01 0.66 7.12
CA ILE A 107 1.36 0.12 5.80
C ILE A 107 0.11 0.20 4.92
N VAL A 108 0.27 0.66 3.68
CA VAL A 108 -0.77 0.58 2.65
C VAL A 108 -0.29 -0.31 1.50
N MET A 109 -1.19 -1.19 1.03
CA MET A 109 -1.00 -2.06 -0.13
C MET A 109 -2.25 -1.92 -1.00
N ILE A 110 -2.15 -1.19 -2.10
CA ILE A 110 -3.29 -0.87 -2.97
C ILE A 110 -3.08 -1.49 -4.35
N ASN A 111 -3.97 -2.41 -4.73
CA ASN A 111 -3.91 -3.18 -5.97
C ASN A 111 -2.57 -3.93 -6.15
N LEU A 112 -2.06 -4.52 -5.08
CA LEU A 112 -0.79 -5.23 -5.05
C LEU A 112 -0.95 -6.72 -4.73
N HIS A 113 -1.87 -7.08 -3.81
CA HIS A 113 -1.93 -8.43 -3.22
C HIS A 113 -2.14 -9.53 -4.26
N HIS A 114 -2.96 -9.27 -5.28
CA HIS A 114 -3.24 -10.20 -6.38
C HIS A 114 -2.04 -10.45 -7.32
N GLU A 115 -1.01 -9.60 -7.28
CA GLU A 115 0.20 -9.72 -8.10
C GLU A 115 1.34 -10.48 -7.39
N LEU A 116 1.20 -10.72 -6.07
CA LEU A 116 2.26 -11.31 -5.26
C LEU A 116 2.38 -12.83 -5.50
N LEU A 117 3.61 -13.31 -5.67
CA LEU A 117 3.91 -14.74 -5.71
C LEU A 117 3.97 -15.35 -4.30
N SER A 118 4.37 -14.56 -3.32
CA SER A 118 4.55 -14.96 -1.92
C SER A 118 3.90 -13.96 -0.95
N PRO A 119 2.54 -13.81 -0.99
CA PRO A 119 1.86 -12.79 -0.18
C PRO A 119 2.08 -12.96 1.32
N LYS A 120 2.15 -14.20 1.81
CA LYS A 120 2.34 -14.50 3.24
C LYS A 120 3.69 -14.03 3.75
N GLU A 121 4.75 -14.22 2.98
CA GLU A 121 6.09 -13.76 3.35
C GLU A 121 6.16 -12.24 3.39
N LEU A 122 5.57 -11.54 2.41
CA LEU A 122 5.52 -10.09 2.43
C LEU A 122 4.69 -9.57 3.60
N LEU A 123 3.55 -10.19 3.90
CA LEU A 123 2.72 -9.80 5.05
C LEU A 123 3.42 -10.04 6.40
N LYS A 124 4.20 -11.12 6.56
CA LYS A 124 5.04 -11.33 7.75
C LYS A 124 6.10 -10.25 7.89
N ASP A 125 6.70 -9.82 6.78
CA ASP A 125 7.67 -8.74 6.79
C ASP A 125 6.99 -7.38 7.06
N ALA A 126 5.78 -7.16 6.53
CA ALA A 126 4.94 -6.03 6.88
C ALA A 126 4.63 -5.97 8.39
N TYR A 127 4.27 -7.11 8.97
CA TYR A 127 4.06 -7.23 10.41
C TYR A 127 5.32 -6.87 11.22
N ARG A 128 6.50 -7.29 10.78
CA ARG A 128 7.79 -6.97 11.41
C ARG A 128 8.04 -5.46 11.48
N VAL A 129 7.80 -4.73 10.38
CA VAL A 129 8.11 -3.29 10.29
C VAL A 129 7.07 -2.40 10.95
N LEU A 130 5.83 -2.86 11.12
CA LEU A 130 4.80 -2.12 11.86
C LEU A 130 5.19 -1.97 13.33
N LYS A 131 4.81 -0.87 13.94
CA LYS A 131 4.84 -0.68 15.40
C LYS A 131 3.78 -1.53 16.09
N GLU A 132 3.87 -1.69 17.41
CA GLU A 132 2.74 -2.14 18.22
C GLU A 132 1.56 -1.19 18.00
N GLU A 133 0.35 -1.72 17.84
CA GLU A 133 -0.87 -0.99 17.43
C GLU A 133 -0.78 -0.37 16.02
N GLY A 134 0.26 -0.66 15.25
CA GLY A 134 0.39 -0.25 13.85
C GLY A 134 -0.61 -0.99 12.97
N LYS A 135 -1.06 -0.35 11.90
CA LYS A 135 -2.12 -0.86 11.03
C LYS A 135 -1.60 -1.17 9.64
N ILE A 136 -2.18 -2.19 9.02
CA ILE A 136 -2.05 -2.43 7.58
C ILE A 136 -3.41 -2.18 6.92
N PHE A 137 -3.41 -1.43 5.83
CA PHE A 137 -4.56 -1.27 4.93
C PHE A 137 -4.28 -1.97 3.61
N ILE A 138 -5.13 -2.93 3.26
CA ILE A 138 -5.07 -3.64 1.98
C ILE A 138 -6.34 -3.28 1.20
N ALA A 139 -6.16 -2.78 -0.02
CA ALA A 139 -7.25 -2.58 -0.97
C ALA A 139 -6.93 -3.33 -2.26
N ASP A 140 -7.78 -4.30 -2.64
CA ASP A 140 -7.57 -5.09 -3.84
C ASP A 140 -8.87 -5.41 -4.56
N TRP A 141 -8.79 -5.81 -5.82
CA TRP A 141 -9.94 -6.02 -6.69
C TRP A 141 -10.89 -7.08 -6.13
N LYS A 142 -12.19 -6.77 -6.15
CA LYS A 142 -13.24 -7.78 -5.94
C LYS A 142 -13.24 -8.80 -7.05
N GLU A 143 -13.61 -10.03 -6.71
CA GLU A 143 -13.78 -11.11 -7.70
C GLU A 143 -14.67 -10.63 -8.87
N GLY A 144 -14.21 -10.89 -10.08
CA GLY A 144 -14.89 -10.47 -11.32
C GLY A 144 -14.57 -9.07 -11.80
N MET A 145 -13.92 -8.21 -11.01
CA MET A 145 -13.51 -6.87 -11.42
C MET A 145 -12.16 -6.81 -12.12
N HIS A 146 -11.29 -7.77 -11.84
CA HIS A 146 -9.97 -7.87 -12.45
C HIS A 146 -9.55 -9.34 -12.66
N LYS A 147 -8.77 -9.59 -13.75
CA LYS A 147 -8.16 -10.90 -13.95
C LYS A 147 -7.09 -11.14 -12.88
N GLY A 148 -7.25 -12.19 -12.11
CA GLY A 148 -6.34 -12.49 -10.98
C GLY A 148 -6.84 -11.98 -9.63
N ALA A 149 -7.98 -11.29 -9.59
CA ALA A 149 -8.60 -10.87 -8.33
C ALA A 149 -8.79 -12.09 -7.38
N LEU A 150 -8.47 -11.88 -6.11
CA LEU A 150 -8.56 -12.90 -5.07
C LEU A 150 -9.87 -12.76 -4.29
N SER A 151 -10.32 -13.85 -3.69
CA SER A 151 -11.43 -13.77 -2.75
C SER A 151 -11.02 -13.03 -1.47
N LYS A 152 -11.98 -12.35 -0.85
CA LYS A 152 -11.77 -11.70 0.45
C LYS A 152 -11.22 -12.67 1.49
N ASP A 153 -11.76 -13.88 1.53
CA ASP A 153 -11.37 -14.91 2.50
C ASP A 153 -9.92 -15.35 2.30
N SER A 154 -9.42 -15.37 1.06
CA SER A 154 -8.02 -15.66 0.77
C SER A 154 -7.09 -14.58 1.36
N ILE A 155 -7.42 -13.30 1.13
CA ILE A 155 -6.62 -12.18 1.67
C ILE A 155 -6.64 -12.20 3.21
N ILE A 156 -7.82 -12.40 3.82
CA ILE A 156 -7.96 -12.51 5.28
C ILE A 156 -7.15 -13.69 5.83
N SER A 157 -7.14 -14.83 5.13
CA SER A 157 -6.35 -16.00 5.52
C SER A 157 -4.85 -15.68 5.55
N ASP A 158 -4.35 -15.01 4.51
CA ASP A 158 -2.94 -14.61 4.42
C ASP A 158 -2.57 -13.61 5.54
N MET A 159 -3.45 -12.64 5.83
CA MET A 159 -3.25 -11.69 6.93
C MET A 159 -3.21 -12.39 8.31
N LYS A 160 -4.12 -13.34 8.55
CA LYS A 160 -4.14 -14.13 9.80
C LYS A 160 -2.88 -14.99 9.97
N GLU A 161 -2.39 -15.60 8.91
CA GLU A 161 -1.14 -16.36 8.94
C GLU A 161 0.09 -15.48 9.23
N ALA A 162 0.02 -14.18 8.89
CA ALA A 162 1.00 -13.18 9.24
C ALA A 162 0.79 -12.55 10.63
N ALA A 163 -0.17 -13.06 11.42
CA ALA A 163 -0.51 -12.67 12.77
C ALA A 163 -1.26 -11.35 12.95
N PHE A 164 -1.81 -10.75 11.88
CA PHE A 164 -2.68 -9.58 12.02
C PHE A 164 -3.98 -9.93 12.73
N SER A 165 -4.37 -9.11 13.75
CA SER A 165 -5.62 -9.28 14.51
C SER A 165 -5.88 -8.05 15.39
N PRO A 166 -7.09 -7.44 15.38
CA PRO A 166 -8.23 -7.82 14.53
C PRO A 166 -8.02 -7.53 13.05
N ILE A 167 -8.87 -8.12 12.20
CA ILE A 167 -8.97 -7.80 10.78
C ILE A 167 -10.41 -7.38 10.50
N GLU A 168 -10.59 -6.17 9.97
CA GLU A 168 -11.89 -5.57 9.68
C GLU A 168 -12.03 -5.25 8.19
N GLU A 169 -13.21 -5.55 7.62
CA GLU A 169 -13.59 -5.04 6.31
C GLU A 169 -14.23 -3.67 6.45
N VAL A 170 -13.78 -2.72 5.63
CA VAL A 170 -14.30 -1.36 5.60
C VAL A 170 -14.90 -1.04 4.23
N LEU A 171 -16.07 -0.40 4.21
CA LEU A 171 -16.80 -0.12 2.97
C LEU A 171 -16.36 1.22 2.36
N LEU A 172 -15.20 1.22 1.71
CA LEU A 172 -14.58 2.42 1.10
C LEU A 172 -14.59 2.39 -0.43
N SER A 173 -15.04 1.27 -1.03
CA SER A 173 -15.01 1.06 -2.47
C SER A 173 -16.16 0.17 -2.94
N ASN A 174 -16.65 0.46 -4.15
CA ASN A 174 -17.57 -0.44 -4.84
C ASN A 174 -16.83 -1.58 -5.59
N GLU A 175 -15.59 -1.36 -5.98
CA GLU A 175 -14.80 -2.24 -6.85
C GLU A 175 -13.71 -3.00 -6.09
N LEU A 176 -13.26 -2.47 -4.95
CA LEU A 176 -12.18 -3.08 -4.16
C LEU A 176 -12.71 -3.68 -2.86
N ILE A 177 -12.08 -4.77 -2.44
CA ILE A 177 -12.09 -5.27 -1.06
C ILE A 177 -11.14 -4.37 -0.29
N CYS A 178 -11.62 -3.79 0.82
CA CYS A 178 -10.80 -2.94 1.68
C CYS A 178 -10.74 -3.57 3.07
N LEU A 179 -9.55 -3.92 3.52
CA LEU A 179 -9.31 -4.58 4.81
C LEU A 179 -8.31 -3.77 5.64
N ILE A 180 -8.56 -3.66 6.93
CA ILE A 180 -7.63 -3.12 7.92
C ILE A 180 -7.28 -4.24 8.89
N GLY A 181 -5.98 -4.48 9.09
CA GLY A 181 -5.46 -5.38 10.11
C GLY A 181 -4.59 -4.62 11.11
N GLU A 182 -4.58 -5.07 12.36
CA GLU A 182 -3.73 -4.51 13.42
C GLU A 182 -2.61 -5.48 13.80
N ARG A 183 -1.46 -4.92 14.19
CA ARG A 183 -0.34 -5.66 14.75
C ARG A 183 -0.47 -5.79 16.25
#